data_2eeb32374cdd665f4d7fc26502d3dbb2
#
_entry.id   2eeb32374cdd665f4d7fc26502d3dbb2
#
_cell.length_a   1.000
_cell.length_b   1.000
_cell.length_c   1.000
_cell.angle_alpha   90.00
_cell.angle_beta   90.00
_cell.angle_gamma   90.00
#
_symmetry.space_group_name_H-M   'P 1'
#
loop_
_entity.id
_entity.type
_entity.pdbx_description
1 polymer ?
#
loop_
_entity_poly.entity_id
_entity_poly.type
_entity_poly.pdbx_seq_one_letter_code
_entity_poly.pdbx_strand_id
1 'polypeptide(L)'
;CIIVCALVFGIGILQGRDILEMFMVAISLAVAAIPEGLPAIVTIVLALGMNRMVKRNAIVKKLLAVETLGCTTVICSDKTGTLTQNEMTVVKAYTNGKIIDITGTGYEPKGEFLLDESSIDPKENVNLNTLISIGILCNDATLEETSESYRIIGDPTEGSLITLAG
;
A
#
# COMPACT_ATOMS: atom_id res chain seq x y z
N CYS A 1 -2.73 -24.36 -36.05
CA CYS A 1 -1.67 -24.07 -37.05
C CYS A 1 -0.99 -25.34 -37.55
N ILE A 2 -0.41 -26.19 -36.69
CA ILE A 2 0.32 -27.43 -37.11
C ILE A 2 -0.54 -28.35 -37.97
N ILE A 3 -1.81 -28.57 -37.62
CA ILE A 3 -2.74 -29.39 -38.40
C ILE A 3 -2.94 -28.81 -39.81
N VAL A 4 -3.10 -27.49 -39.93
CA VAL A 4 -3.25 -26.83 -41.22
C VAL A 4 -1.98 -26.98 -42.08
N CYS A 5 -0.81 -26.79 -41.49
CA CYS A 5 0.48 -27.00 -42.19
C CYS A 5 0.65 -28.43 -42.67
N ALA A 6 0.28 -29.44 -41.87
CA ALA A 6 0.31 -30.84 -42.24
C ALA A 6 -0.68 -31.15 -43.35
N LEU A 7 -1.88 -30.58 -43.34
CA LEU A 7 -2.86 -30.71 -44.40
C LEU A 7 -2.37 -30.10 -45.73
N VAL A 8 -1.82 -28.88 -45.69
CA VAL A 8 -1.25 -28.23 -46.89
C VAL A 8 -0.11 -29.04 -47.46
N PHE A 9 0.79 -29.54 -46.61
CA PHE A 9 1.88 -30.42 -47.04
C PHE A 9 1.34 -31.68 -47.70
N GLY A 10 0.40 -32.40 -47.05
CA GLY A 10 -0.18 -33.64 -47.56
C GLY A 10 -0.92 -33.46 -48.91
N ILE A 11 -1.75 -32.40 -49.00
CA ILE A 11 -2.47 -32.10 -50.24
C ILE A 11 -1.50 -31.76 -51.37
N GLY A 12 -0.43 -31.02 -51.08
CA GLY A 12 0.57 -30.66 -52.08
C GLY A 12 1.30 -31.87 -52.66
N ILE A 13 1.63 -32.84 -51.81
CA ILE A 13 2.24 -34.13 -52.28
C ILE A 13 1.24 -34.92 -53.11
N LEU A 14 -0.01 -35.02 -52.73
CA LEU A 14 -1.06 -35.69 -53.48
C LEU A 14 -1.30 -35.06 -54.86
N GLN A 15 -1.03 -33.79 -55.03
CA GLN A 15 -1.09 -33.06 -56.30
C GLN A 15 0.17 -33.25 -57.16
N GLY A 16 1.15 -34.05 -56.72
CA GLY A 16 2.38 -34.34 -57.44
C GLY A 16 3.42 -33.22 -57.43
N ARG A 17 3.36 -32.29 -56.45
CA ARG A 17 4.39 -31.26 -56.26
C ARG A 17 5.63 -31.84 -55.61
N ASP A 18 6.78 -31.18 -55.83
CA ASP A 18 8.04 -31.59 -55.21
C ASP A 18 7.95 -31.59 -53.68
N ILE A 19 8.39 -32.66 -53.06
CA ILE A 19 8.37 -32.87 -51.61
C ILE A 19 9.16 -31.76 -50.91
N LEU A 20 10.33 -31.38 -51.43
CA LEU A 20 11.19 -30.37 -50.85
C LEU A 20 10.53 -28.99 -50.89
N GLU A 21 9.89 -28.64 -52.00
CA GLU A 21 9.17 -27.38 -52.17
C GLU A 21 8.01 -27.28 -51.17
N MET A 22 7.19 -28.34 -51.06
CA MET A 22 6.06 -28.37 -50.15
C MET A 22 6.48 -28.37 -48.68
N PHE A 23 7.62 -28.97 -48.34
CA PHE A 23 8.18 -28.90 -47.01
C PHE A 23 8.60 -27.46 -46.63
N MET A 24 9.27 -26.78 -47.54
CA MET A 24 9.63 -25.34 -47.32
C MET A 24 8.41 -24.47 -47.18
N VAL A 25 7.35 -24.71 -47.96
CA VAL A 25 6.07 -23.97 -47.84
C VAL A 25 5.41 -24.25 -46.47
N ALA A 26 5.36 -25.50 -46.03
CA ALA A 26 4.77 -25.88 -44.75
C ALA A 26 5.51 -25.26 -43.56
N ILE A 27 6.85 -25.26 -43.60
CA ILE A 27 7.67 -24.60 -42.57
C ILE A 27 7.44 -23.09 -42.57
N SER A 28 7.45 -22.45 -43.74
CA SER A 28 7.22 -21.02 -43.87
C SER A 28 5.85 -20.62 -43.31
N LEU A 29 4.82 -21.41 -43.57
CA LEU A 29 3.48 -21.20 -43.04
C LEU A 29 3.44 -21.42 -41.54
N ALA A 30 4.15 -22.43 -41.01
CA ALA A 30 4.23 -22.68 -39.57
C ALA A 30 4.90 -21.50 -38.80
N VAL A 31 6.02 -20.99 -39.34
CA VAL A 31 6.73 -19.85 -38.78
C VAL A 31 5.85 -18.57 -38.85
N ALA A 32 5.22 -18.32 -39.99
CA ALA A 32 4.34 -17.16 -40.16
C ALA A 32 3.10 -17.17 -39.25
N ALA A 33 2.68 -18.36 -38.80
CA ALA A 33 1.56 -18.54 -37.90
C ALA A 33 1.89 -18.30 -36.41
N ILE A 34 3.17 -18.12 -36.06
CA ILE A 34 3.61 -17.82 -34.68
C ILE A 34 3.51 -16.31 -34.45
N PRO A 35 2.68 -15.87 -33.53
CA PRO A 35 2.56 -14.44 -33.22
C PRO A 35 3.76 -13.94 -32.38
N GLU A 36 4.91 -13.77 -33.02
CA GLU A 36 6.17 -13.41 -32.34
C GLU A 36 6.11 -12.10 -31.54
N GLY A 37 5.24 -11.17 -31.93
CA GLY A 37 5.05 -9.90 -31.22
C GLY A 37 4.23 -9.99 -29.94
N LEU A 38 3.47 -11.07 -29.71
CA LEU A 38 2.55 -11.17 -28.58
C LEU A 38 3.26 -11.11 -27.21
N PRO A 39 4.34 -11.86 -26.95
CA PRO A 39 5.06 -11.79 -25.68
C PRO A 39 5.63 -10.39 -25.41
N ALA A 40 6.14 -9.72 -26.44
CA ALA A 40 6.67 -8.37 -26.33
C ALA A 40 5.58 -7.36 -25.95
N ILE A 41 4.43 -7.41 -26.61
CA ILE A 41 3.29 -6.53 -26.33
C ILE A 41 2.79 -6.73 -24.89
N VAL A 42 2.61 -7.99 -24.46
CA VAL A 42 2.18 -8.31 -23.09
C VAL A 42 3.16 -7.76 -22.07
N THR A 43 4.46 -7.94 -22.28
CA THR A 43 5.49 -7.41 -21.37
C THR A 43 5.46 -5.89 -21.29
N ILE A 44 5.32 -5.20 -22.42
CA ILE A 44 5.23 -3.74 -22.47
C ILE A 44 3.98 -3.24 -21.72
N VAL A 45 2.82 -3.86 -21.96
CA VAL A 45 1.57 -3.46 -21.29
C VAL A 45 1.66 -3.65 -19.78
N LEU A 46 2.20 -4.77 -19.32
CA LEU A 46 2.41 -5.03 -17.89
C LEU A 46 3.42 -4.05 -17.28
N ALA A 47 4.50 -3.71 -17.98
CA ALA A 47 5.48 -2.72 -17.53
C ALA A 47 4.88 -1.31 -17.41
N LEU A 48 4.03 -0.89 -18.35
CA LEU A 48 3.29 0.36 -18.26
C LEU A 48 2.30 0.36 -17.09
N GLY A 49 1.63 -0.77 -16.86
CA GLY A 49 0.75 -0.97 -15.70
C GLY A 49 1.51 -0.83 -14.39
N MET A 50 2.65 -1.49 -14.26
CA MET A 50 3.55 -1.37 -13.10
C MET A 50 3.98 0.08 -12.86
N ASN A 51 4.41 0.80 -13.89
CA ASN A 51 4.83 2.19 -13.77
C ASN A 51 3.69 3.11 -13.27
N ARG A 52 2.45 2.86 -13.71
CA ARG A 52 1.27 3.58 -13.17
C ARG A 52 1.01 3.29 -11.70
N MET A 53 1.23 2.04 -11.26
CA MET A 53 1.09 1.65 -9.85
C MET A 53 2.15 2.30 -8.97
N VAL A 54 3.41 2.32 -9.42
CA VAL A 54 4.52 3.01 -8.72
C VAL A 54 4.21 4.50 -8.51
N LYS A 55 3.63 5.17 -9.50
CA LYS A 55 3.18 6.58 -9.38
C LYS A 55 2.06 6.77 -8.34
N ARG A 56 1.42 5.71 -7.90
CA ARG A 56 0.41 5.67 -6.85
C ARG A 56 0.94 5.06 -5.55
N ASN A 57 2.26 5.09 -5.35
CA ASN A 57 2.96 4.57 -4.17
C ASN A 57 2.75 3.07 -3.92
N ALA A 58 2.37 2.29 -4.95
CA ALA A 58 2.23 0.85 -4.85
C ALA A 58 3.53 0.17 -5.28
N ILE A 59 4.12 -0.66 -4.39
CA ILE A 59 5.35 -1.39 -4.66
C ILE A 59 4.99 -2.75 -5.27
N VAL A 60 5.33 -2.94 -6.55
CA VAL A 60 5.10 -4.19 -7.29
C VAL A 60 6.43 -4.91 -7.51
N LYS A 61 6.58 -6.12 -6.97
CA LYS A 61 7.82 -6.90 -7.04
C LYS A 61 7.90 -7.81 -8.27
N LYS A 62 6.75 -8.16 -8.89
CA LYS A 62 6.68 -9.06 -10.04
C LYS A 62 5.72 -8.52 -11.08
N LEU A 63 6.10 -8.57 -12.38
CA LEU A 63 5.27 -8.08 -13.48
C LEU A 63 3.88 -8.75 -13.53
N LEU A 64 3.81 -10.05 -13.34
CA LEU A 64 2.57 -10.83 -13.32
C LEU A 64 1.62 -10.42 -12.17
N ALA A 65 2.14 -9.81 -11.11
CA ALA A 65 1.29 -9.34 -10.00
C ALA A 65 0.33 -8.21 -10.43
N VAL A 66 0.65 -7.46 -11.47
CA VAL A 66 -0.22 -6.42 -12.02
C VAL A 66 -1.51 -7.02 -12.59
N GLU A 67 -1.39 -8.13 -13.32
CA GLU A 67 -2.53 -8.84 -13.88
C GLU A 67 -3.37 -9.51 -12.79
N THR A 68 -2.70 -10.23 -11.87
CA THR A 68 -3.38 -10.90 -10.75
C THR A 68 -4.16 -9.90 -9.90
N LEU A 69 -3.60 -8.72 -9.62
CA LEU A 69 -4.27 -7.67 -8.86
C LEU A 69 -5.51 -7.13 -9.60
N GLY A 70 -5.43 -7.00 -10.93
CA GLY A 70 -6.55 -6.55 -11.76
C GLY A 70 -7.73 -7.52 -11.80
N CYS A 71 -7.49 -8.80 -11.50
CA CYS A 71 -8.50 -9.85 -11.47
C CYS A 71 -9.06 -10.15 -10.07
N THR A 72 -8.61 -9.44 -9.03
CA THR A 72 -9.08 -9.68 -7.66
C THR A 72 -10.53 -9.22 -7.49
N THR A 73 -11.33 -10.07 -6.85
CA THR A 73 -12.75 -9.79 -6.52
C THR A 73 -12.96 -9.53 -5.03
N VAL A 74 -12.00 -9.92 -4.20
CA VAL A 74 -12.05 -9.77 -2.74
C VAL A 74 -10.72 -9.20 -2.26
N ILE A 75 -10.78 -8.15 -1.43
CA ILE A 75 -9.63 -7.55 -0.79
C ILE A 75 -9.77 -7.75 0.72
N CYS A 76 -8.83 -8.49 1.31
CA CYS A 76 -8.72 -8.64 2.76
C CYS A 76 -7.63 -7.70 3.26
N SER A 77 -7.99 -6.75 4.11
CA SER A 77 -7.06 -5.78 4.66
C SER A 77 -7.01 -5.87 6.18
N ASP A 78 -5.80 -5.82 6.74
CA ASP A 78 -5.65 -5.62 8.17
C ASP A 78 -5.98 -4.17 8.54
N LYS A 79 -6.44 -3.95 9.77
CA LYS A 79 -6.77 -2.60 10.26
C LYS A 79 -5.52 -1.84 10.65
N THR A 80 -4.70 -2.43 11.53
CA THR A 80 -3.62 -1.72 12.21
C THR A 80 -2.38 -1.57 11.31
N GLY A 81 -1.93 -0.33 11.10
CA GLY A 81 -0.79 -0.03 10.23
C GLY A 81 -1.05 -0.19 8.72
N THR A 82 -2.31 -0.49 8.32
CA THR A 82 -2.73 -0.59 6.93
C THR A 82 -3.84 0.39 6.62
N LEU A 83 -4.96 0.33 7.36
CA LEU A 83 -6.05 1.30 7.28
C LEU A 83 -5.86 2.46 8.26
N THR A 84 -5.07 2.27 9.30
CA THR A 84 -4.67 3.25 10.29
C THR A 84 -3.16 3.46 10.25
N GLN A 85 -2.71 4.61 10.75
CA GLN A 85 -1.28 4.96 10.79
C GLN A 85 -0.54 4.26 11.95
N ASN A 86 -1.23 3.46 12.76
CA ASN A 86 -0.70 2.84 13.98
C ASN A 86 -0.21 3.88 15.00
N GLU A 87 -0.86 5.03 15.01
CA GLU A 87 -0.63 6.11 15.96
C GLU A 87 -1.77 6.15 16.97
N MET A 88 -1.44 6.45 18.20
CA MET A 88 -2.40 6.66 19.29
C MET A 88 -2.43 8.13 19.64
N THR A 89 -3.62 8.70 19.82
CA THR A 89 -3.80 10.10 20.22
C THR A 89 -4.80 10.15 21.36
N VAL A 90 -4.48 10.88 22.41
CA VAL A 90 -5.41 11.14 23.51
C VAL A 90 -6.41 12.19 23.04
N VAL A 91 -7.68 11.86 23.02
CA VAL A 91 -8.77 12.77 22.61
C VAL A 91 -9.62 13.24 23.76
N LYS A 92 -9.58 12.52 24.90
CA LYS A 92 -10.34 12.90 26.11
C LYS A 92 -9.57 12.50 27.37
N ALA A 93 -9.63 13.37 28.38
CA ALA A 93 -9.18 13.09 29.73
C ALA A 93 -10.36 13.25 30.71
N TYR A 94 -10.43 12.32 31.69
CA TYR A 94 -11.41 12.43 32.76
C TYR A 94 -10.69 12.68 34.08
N THR A 95 -10.98 13.77 34.70
CA THR A 95 -10.42 14.13 36.01
C THR A 95 -11.38 15.00 36.83
N ASN A 96 -11.43 14.79 38.14
CA ASN A 96 -12.27 15.56 39.07
C ASN A 96 -13.76 15.66 38.65
N GLY A 97 -14.34 14.53 38.12
CA GLY A 97 -15.74 14.50 37.70
C GLY A 97 -16.03 15.21 36.39
N LYS A 98 -15.03 15.71 35.66
CA LYS A 98 -15.15 16.44 34.40
C LYS A 98 -14.44 15.71 33.27
N ILE A 99 -15.00 15.82 32.07
CA ILE A 99 -14.37 15.35 30.83
C ILE A 99 -13.76 16.58 30.17
N ILE A 100 -12.51 16.46 29.78
CA ILE A 100 -11.75 17.46 29.05
C ILE A 100 -11.48 16.90 27.66
N ASP A 101 -11.95 17.59 26.65
CA ASP A 101 -11.67 17.25 25.26
C ASP A 101 -10.28 17.77 24.87
N ILE A 102 -9.54 16.97 24.09
CA ILE A 102 -8.18 17.28 23.68
C ILE A 102 -8.14 17.25 22.16
N THR A 103 -7.71 18.34 21.56
CA THR A 103 -7.56 18.47 20.13
C THR A 103 -6.15 18.06 19.70
N GLY A 104 -5.94 17.90 18.38
CA GLY A 104 -4.68 17.44 17.81
C GLY A 104 -4.81 16.08 17.15
N THR A 105 -3.79 15.69 16.38
CA THR A 105 -3.75 14.43 15.64
C THR A 105 -2.32 13.90 15.58
N GLY A 106 -2.16 12.59 15.66
CA GLY A 106 -0.87 11.94 15.56
C GLY A 106 0.05 12.26 16.74
N TYR A 107 1.34 12.38 16.45
CA TYR A 107 2.39 12.64 17.46
C TYR A 107 2.92 14.07 17.44
N GLU A 108 2.31 14.97 16.68
CA GLU A 108 2.66 16.38 16.74
C GLU A 108 2.13 16.97 18.05
N PRO A 109 2.99 17.55 18.92
CA PRO A 109 2.57 18.10 20.22
C PRO A 109 1.92 19.48 20.04
N LYS A 110 0.81 19.51 19.31
CA LYS A 110 0.01 20.69 19.03
C LYS A 110 -1.44 20.37 19.23
N GLY A 111 -2.09 21.11 20.13
CA GLY A 111 -3.49 20.94 20.43
C GLY A 111 -3.94 21.86 21.55
N GLU A 112 -5.19 21.75 21.92
CA GLU A 112 -5.81 22.54 22.99
C GLU A 112 -6.58 21.60 23.92
N PHE A 113 -6.64 21.97 25.19
CA PHE A 113 -7.49 21.35 26.20
C PHE A 113 -8.78 22.14 26.30
N LEU A 114 -9.91 21.49 26.07
CA LEU A 114 -11.23 22.12 26.07
C LEU A 114 -12.08 21.56 27.20
N LEU A 115 -12.59 22.44 28.05
CA LEU A 115 -13.58 22.15 29.08
C LEU A 115 -14.87 22.93 28.76
N ASP A 116 -15.97 22.23 28.51
CA ASP A 116 -17.24 22.84 28.11
C ASP A 116 -17.07 23.81 26.93
N GLU A 117 -16.33 23.37 25.89
CA GLU A 117 -15.99 24.13 24.67
C GLU A 117 -15.06 25.35 24.90
N SER A 118 -14.58 25.56 26.12
CA SER A 118 -13.67 26.64 26.45
C SER A 118 -12.24 26.14 26.60
N SER A 119 -11.28 26.81 25.97
CA SER A 119 -9.86 26.46 26.10
C SER A 119 -9.37 26.70 27.52
N ILE A 120 -8.66 25.73 28.08
CA ILE A 120 -8.10 25.79 29.43
C ILE A 120 -6.59 25.54 29.40
N ASP A 121 -5.84 26.21 30.26
CA ASP A 121 -4.44 25.91 30.47
C ASP A 121 -4.31 24.71 31.45
N PRO A 122 -3.70 23.59 31.04
CA PRO A 122 -3.50 22.45 31.93
C PRO A 122 -2.66 22.78 33.14
N LYS A 123 -1.79 23.77 33.07
CA LYS A 123 -0.95 24.22 34.21
C LYS A 123 -1.75 24.88 35.33
N GLU A 124 -2.88 25.55 35.01
CA GLU A 124 -3.76 26.18 35.99
C GLU A 124 -4.71 25.15 36.63
N ASN A 125 -4.90 23.96 36.03
CA ASN A 125 -5.75 22.92 36.58
C ASN A 125 -4.89 21.84 37.27
N VAL A 126 -4.83 21.92 38.61
CA VAL A 126 -3.98 21.03 39.44
C VAL A 126 -4.25 19.54 39.17
N ASN A 127 -5.52 19.13 39.02
CA ASN A 127 -5.87 17.72 38.78
C ASN A 127 -5.45 17.24 37.37
N LEU A 128 -5.64 18.07 36.36
CA LEU A 128 -5.24 17.78 35.01
C LEU A 128 -3.70 17.71 34.89
N ASN A 129 -3.02 18.70 35.47
CA ASN A 129 -1.55 18.74 35.52
C ASN A 129 -0.96 17.52 36.23
N THR A 130 -1.58 17.10 37.33
CA THR A 130 -1.16 15.86 38.03
C THR A 130 -1.36 14.62 37.17
N LEU A 131 -2.50 14.52 36.49
CA LEU A 131 -2.78 13.39 35.59
C LEU A 131 -1.74 13.30 34.46
N ILE A 132 -1.46 14.41 33.79
CA ILE A 132 -0.44 14.50 32.73
C ILE A 132 0.94 14.14 33.29
N SER A 133 1.30 14.69 34.44
CA SER A 133 2.60 14.41 35.10
C SER A 133 2.79 12.93 35.42
N ILE A 134 1.75 12.24 35.89
CA ILE A 134 1.78 10.79 36.13
C ILE A 134 1.99 10.05 34.81
N GLY A 135 1.27 10.46 33.77
CA GLY A 135 1.39 9.85 32.41
C GLY A 135 2.81 9.93 31.86
N ILE A 136 3.53 11.02 32.11
CA ILE A 136 4.94 11.19 31.68
C ILE A 136 5.89 10.39 32.57
N LEU A 137 5.75 10.49 33.89
CA LEU A 137 6.70 9.89 34.83
C LEU A 137 6.64 8.36 34.87
N CYS A 138 5.51 7.77 34.50
CA CYS A 138 5.33 6.33 34.42
C CYS A 138 5.41 5.83 32.96
N ASN A 139 6.41 6.28 32.19
CA ASN A 139 6.46 6.11 30.75
C ASN A 139 7.92 5.95 30.28
N ASP A 140 8.17 4.97 29.42
CA ASP A 140 9.48 4.68 28.86
C ASP A 140 9.61 5.10 27.39
N ALA A 141 8.54 5.58 26.75
CA ALA A 141 8.58 6.04 25.37
C ALA A 141 9.31 7.39 25.23
N THR A 142 9.78 7.68 24.04
CA THR A 142 10.46 8.94 23.70
C THR A 142 9.89 9.53 22.44
N LEU A 143 9.62 10.83 22.44
CA LEU A 143 9.21 11.59 21.27
C LEU A 143 10.44 12.17 20.57
N GLU A 144 10.67 11.79 19.33
CA GLU A 144 11.72 12.34 18.48
C GLU A 144 11.14 13.26 17.41
N GLU A 145 11.71 14.44 17.28
CA GLU A 145 11.44 15.34 16.17
C GLU A 145 12.33 14.98 14.99
N THR A 146 11.72 14.72 13.84
CA THR A 146 12.40 14.49 12.57
C THR A 146 12.17 15.71 11.66
N SER A 147 12.97 15.89 10.63
CA SER A 147 12.86 17.04 9.71
C SER A 147 11.49 17.24 9.05
N GLU A 148 10.63 16.23 9.01
CA GLU A 148 9.32 16.28 8.37
C GLU A 148 8.14 15.89 9.29
N SER A 149 8.40 15.26 10.45
CA SER A 149 7.36 14.73 11.33
C SER A 149 7.87 14.40 12.73
N TYR A 150 6.96 14.05 13.64
CA TYR A 150 7.26 13.49 14.96
C TYR A 150 7.14 11.97 14.94
N ARG A 151 8.00 11.29 15.68
CA ARG A 151 8.04 9.84 15.80
C ARG A 151 8.14 9.42 17.25
N ILE A 152 7.42 8.35 17.62
CA ILE A 152 7.56 7.70 18.92
C ILE A 152 8.52 6.52 18.82
N ILE A 153 9.43 6.45 19.79
CA ILE A 153 10.22 5.27 20.11
C ILE A 153 9.66 4.68 21.39
N GLY A 154 9.06 3.50 21.31
CA GLY A 154 8.39 2.81 22.41
C GLY A 154 6.98 2.37 22.07
N ASP A 155 6.17 2.10 23.08
CA ASP A 155 4.77 1.73 22.90
C ASP A 155 3.92 2.92 22.41
N PRO A 156 3.05 2.74 21.40
CA PRO A 156 2.20 3.82 20.89
C PRO A 156 1.27 4.43 21.94
N THR A 157 0.81 3.66 22.92
CA THR A 157 -0.05 4.13 23.99
C THR A 157 0.72 5.09 24.90
N GLU A 158 1.93 4.69 25.30
CA GLU A 158 2.84 5.52 26.07
C GLU A 158 3.23 6.78 25.31
N GLY A 159 3.53 6.66 24.02
CA GLY A 159 3.83 7.77 23.14
C GLY A 159 2.72 8.80 23.08
N SER A 160 1.45 8.37 23.09
CA SER A 160 0.31 9.29 23.12
C SER A 160 0.26 10.16 24.37
N LEU A 161 0.72 9.62 25.52
CA LEU A 161 0.77 10.37 26.79
C LEU A 161 1.90 11.40 26.80
N ILE A 162 3.05 11.08 26.16
CA ILE A 162 4.15 12.04 25.98
C ILE A 162 3.73 13.17 25.06
N THR A 163 3.09 12.85 23.94
CA THR A 163 2.59 13.86 23.00
C THR A 163 1.56 14.79 23.64
N LEU A 164 0.72 14.27 24.54
CA LEU A 164 -0.25 15.05 25.29
C LEU A 164 0.40 16.13 26.17
N ALA A 165 1.63 15.91 26.59
CA ALA A 165 2.33 16.75 27.55
C ALA A 165 3.29 17.78 26.93
N GLY A 166 3.63 17.62 25.64
CA GLY A 166 4.49 18.53 24.88
C GLY A 166 3.75 19.70 24.31
#